data_7e4a507e742ceea5f1d644efa72685dc
#
_entry.id   7e4a507e742ceea5f1d644efa72685dc
#
_cell.length_a   1.000
_cell.length_b   1.000
_cell.length_c   1.000
_cell.angle_alpha   90.00
_cell.angle_beta   90.00
_cell.angle_gamma   90.00
#
_symmetry.space_group_name_H-M   'P 1'
#
loop_
_entity.id
_entity.type
_entity.pdbx_description
1 polymer ?
#
loop_
_entity_poly.entity_id
_entity_poly.type
_entity_poly.pdbx_seq_one_letter_code
_entity_poly.pdbx_strand_id
1 'polypeptide(L)'
;MESIEDLQFDGVYGKYTITLKDKKEVQLYRFSVLLCGTAFFIGLMQWILIGPGMAWIWLITMSIGLGLSLNWIHIYLRPLHKMLQFFWVAGFIGLIILSFYFGPKNLLSNLNNQSLFTLAIGPLFAALTGLGFKEFFCFRRPEAIGLTILVPCALLGHLSQLLKGEAVMTLLLISSFLLLTLALRKFGMDAGADVGDKSVFEYLDNN
;
A
#
# COMPACT_ATOMS: atom_id res chain seq x y z
N MET A 1 -36.56 0.10 12.78
CA MET A 1 -35.23 0.03 13.43
C MET A 1 -34.91 -1.44 13.49
N GLU A 2 -34.19 -1.95 12.45
CA GLU A 2 -33.65 -3.30 12.49
C GLU A 2 -32.62 -3.36 13.62
N SER A 3 -32.84 -4.29 14.54
CA SER A 3 -31.84 -4.66 15.55
C SER A 3 -30.62 -5.17 14.79
N ILE A 4 -29.55 -4.37 14.76
CA ILE A 4 -28.27 -4.78 14.19
C ILE A 4 -27.71 -5.80 15.17
N GLU A 5 -27.96 -7.09 14.91
CA GLU A 5 -27.29 -8.17 15.62
C GLU A 5 -25.78 -8.02 15.36
N ASP A 6 -25.06 -7.71 16.42
CA ASP A 6 -23.60 -7.82 16.42
C ASP A 6 -23.27 -9.29 16.15
N LEU A 7 -22.73 -9.55 14.96
CA LEU A 7 -22.36 -10.90 14.53
C LEU A 7 -21.26 -11.41 15.47
N GLN A 8 -21.62 -12.42 16.29
CA GLN A 8 -20.69 -13.06 17.20
C GLN A 8 -19.96 -14.21 16.48
N PHE A 9 -18.65 -14.24 16.61
CA PHE A 9 -17.78 -15.25 16.01
C PHE A 9 -16.97 -15.96 17.09
N ASP A 10 -16.67 -17.25 16.86
CA ASP A 10 -15.76 -18.02 17.70
C ASP A 10 -14.31 -17.80 17.20
N GLY A 11 -13.47 -17.16 18.01
CA GLY A 11 -12.07 -16.93 17.72
C GLY A 11 -11.15 -17.94 18.43
N VAL A 12 -9.84 -17.88 18.15
CA VAL A 12 -8.83 -18.79 18.71
C VAL A 12 -8.70 -18.63 20.23
N TYR A 13 -8.86 -17.42 20.75
CA TYR A 13 -8.72 -17.11 22.18
C TYR A 13 -10.04 -16.71 22.85
N GLY A 14 -11.17 -16.88 22.19
CA GLY A 14 -12.50 -16.58 22.75
C GLY A 14 -13.46 -16.03 21.70
N LYS A 15 -14.67 -15.72 22.16
CA LYS A 15 -15.70 -15.13 21.30
C LYS A 15 -15.43 -13.64 21.09
N TYR A 16 -15.64 -13.17 19.85
CA TYR A 16 -15.53 -11.75 19.51
C TYR A 16 -16.69 -11.28 18.66
N THR A 17 -16.92 -9.98 18.63
CA THR A 17 -17.98 -9.35 17.84
C THR A 17 -17.40 -8.37 16.84
N ILE A 18 -17.99 -8.32 15.64
CA ILE A 18 -17.67 -7.32 14.62
C ILE A 18 -18.67 -6.18 14.75
N THR A 19 -18.19 -5.03 15.18
CA THR A 19 -18.98 -3.83 15.43
C THR A 19 -19.20 -3.01 14.15
N LEU A 20 -20.13 -2.07 14.19
CA LEU A 20 -20.32 -1.08 13.10
C LEU A 20 -19.06 -0.23 12.88
N LYS A 21 -18.29 0.02 13.95
CA LYS A 21 -17.01 0.74 13.85
C LYS A 21 -16.01 -0.06 13.01
N ASP A 22 -15.87 -1.36 13.27
CA ASP A 22 -14.98 -2.25 12.50
C ASP A 22 -15.36 -2.25 11.01
N LYS A 23 -16.65 -2.35 10.69
CA LYS A 23 -17.16 -2.31 9.31
C LYS A 23 -16.80 -0.99 8.62
N LYS A 24 -16.90 0.14 9.34
CA LYS A 24 -16.53 1.46 8.82
C LYS A 24 -15.01 1.56 8.59
N GLU A 25 -14.18 1.07 9.49
CA GLU A 25 -12.72 1.04 9.35
C GLU A 25 -12.30 0.20 8.14
N VAL A 26 -12.93 -0.96 7.93
CA VAL A 26 -12.72 -1.78 6.73
C VAL A 26 -13.09 -1.03 5.46
N GLN A 27 -14.19 -0.30 5.42
CA GLN A 27 -14.55 0.50 4.26
C GLN A 27 -13.52 1.59 3.99
N LEU A 28 -13.08 2.32 5.02
CA LEU A 28 -12.04 3.33 4.90
C LEU A 28 -10.72 2.74 4.39
N TYR A 29 -10.33 1.58 4.90
CA TYR A 29 -9.20 0.83 4.40
C TYR A 29 -9.31 0.50 2.91
N ARG A 30 -10.45 -0.06 2.47
CA ARG A 30 -10.70 -0.43 1.07
C ARG A 30 -10.63 0.77 0.13
N PHE A 31 -11.28 1.88 0.51
CA PHE A 31 -11.20 3.13 -0.26
C PHE A 31 -9.79 3.71 -0.32
N SER A 32 -9.03 3.61 0.78
CA SER A 32 -7.64 4.08 0.82
C SER A 32 -6.73 3.25 -0.09
N VAL A 33 -6.89 1.92 -0.12
CA VAL A 33 -6.15 1.03 -1.05
C VAL A 33 -6.57 1.30 -2.49
N LEU A 34 -7.86 1.56 -2.74
CA LEU A 34 -8.34 1.92 -4.08
C LEU A 34 -7.77 3.25 -4.54
N LEU A 35 -7.74 4.27 -3.68
CA LEU A 35 -7.10 5.56 -3.97
C LEU A 35 -5.61 5.37 -4.30
N CYS A 36 -4.90 4.58 -3.48
CA CYS A 36 -3.49 4.25 -3.71
C CYS A 36 -3.27 3.56 -5.07
N GLY A 37 -4.03 2.51 -5.36
CA GLY A 37 -3.91 1.74 -6.59
C GLY A 37 -4.26 2.55 -7.84
N THR A 38 -5.34 3.32 -7.78
CA THR A 38 -5.78 4.20 -8.89
C THR A 38 -4.75 5.28 -9.17
N ALA A 39 -4.26 5.96 -8.13
CA ALA A 39 -3.25 7.00 -8.27
C ALA A 39 -1.93 6.44 -8.82
N PHE A 40 -1.50 5.27 -8.37
CA PHE A 40 -0.30 4.62 -8.88
C PHE A 40 -0.43 4.28 -10.36
N PHE A 41 -1.54 3.65 -10.75
CA PHE A 41 -1.79 3.27 -12.13
C PHE A 41 -1.92 4.48 -13.06
N ILE A 42 -2.75 5.48 -12.71
CA ILE A 42 -2.94 6.68 -13.52
C ILE A 42 -1.64 7.48 -13.61
N GLY A 43 -0.87 7.58 -12.53
CA GLY A 43 0.41 8.28 -12.52
C GLY A 43 1.42 7.70 -13.49
N LEU A 44 1.54 6.37 -13.55
CA LEU A 44 2.42 5.68 -14.50
C LEU A 44 1.91 5.80 -15.93
N MET A 45 0.60 5.65 -16.16
CA MET A 45 0.00 5.86 -17.47
C MET A 45 0.23 7.27 -17.98
N GLN A 46 0.03 8.28 -17.13
CA GLN A 46 0.32 9.68 -17.50
C GLN A 46 1.79 9.87 -17.82
N TRP A 47 2.70 9.27 -17.02
CA TRP A 47 4.14 9.36 -17.31
C TRP A 47 4.47 8.77 -18.70
N ILE A 48 3.93 7.62 -19.04
CA ILE A 48 4.19 6.94 -20.32
C ILE A 48 3.58 7.71 -21.50
N LEU A 49 2.37 8.24 -21.35
CA LEU A 49 1.62 8.83 -22.49
C LEU A 49 1.91 10.32 -22.68
N ILE A 50 2.17 11.06 -21.62
CA ILE A 50 2.28 12.52 -21.63
C ILE A 50 3.68 12.98 -21.17
N GLY A 51 4.30 12.21 -20.28
CA GLY A 51 5.58 12.52 -19.66
C GLY A 51 5.52 12.73 -18.14
N PRO A 52 6.69 12.80 -17.47
CA PRO A 52 6.80 12.80 -16.01
C PRO A 52 6.37 14.11 -15.34
N GLY A 53 6.25 15.21 -16.10
CA GLY A 53 6.16 16.56 -15.54
C GLY A 53 4.98 16.82 -14.58
N MET A 54 3.85 16.14 -14.75
CA MET A 54 2.68 16.24 -13.87
C MET A 54 2.40 14.97 -13.07
N ALA A 55 3.13 13.88 -13.34
CA ALA A 55 2.89 12.59 -12.68
C ALA A 55 3.23 12.59 -11.18
N TRP A 56 3.98 13.60 -10.68
CA TRP A 56 4.26 13.80 -9.26
C TRP A 56 2.99 13.97 -8.40
N ILE A 57 1.92 14.54 -8.96
CA ILE A 57 0.62 14.70 -8.26
C ILE A 57 0.09 13.32 -7.86
N TRP A 58 0.18 12.37 -8.78
CA TRP A 58 -0.28 11.00 -8.55
C TRP A 58 0.60 10.24 -7.56
N LEU A 59 1.92 10.51 -7.55
CA LEU A 59 2.83 9.93 -6.55
C LEU A 59 2.49 10.41 -5.14
N ILE A 60 2.17 11.69 -4.97
CA ILE A 60 1.69 12.23 -3.69
C ILE A 60 0.33 11.61 -3.32
N THR A 61 -0.62 11.56 -4.25
CA THR A 61 -1.94 10.96 -4.01
C THR A 61 -1.83 9.48 -3.65
N MET A 62 -0.97 8.73 -4.33
CA MET A 62 -0.64 7.34 -4.00
C MET A 62 -0.09 7.23 -2.57
N SER A 63 0.84 8.10 -2.21
CA SER A 63 1.45 8.11 -0.88
C SER A 63 0.42 8.42 0.22
N ILE A 64 -0.49 9.36 -0.01
CA ILE A 64 -1.59 9.66 0.91
C ILE A 64 -2.52 8.45 1.05
N GLY A 65 -2.92 7.84 -0.07
CA GLY A 65 -3.75 6.63 -0.06
C GLY A 65 -3.10 5.47 0.70
N LEU A 66 -1.78 5.27 0.53
CA LEU A 66 -1.02 4.28 1.27
C LEU A 66 -0.98 4.59 2.77
N GLY A 67 -0.71 5.83 3.16
CA GLY A 67 -0.69 6.24 4.57
C GLY A 67 -2.03 6.04 5.26
N LEU A 68 -3.12 6.43 4.59
CA LEU A 68 -4.48 6.18 5.08
C LEU A 68 -4.77 4.67 5.20
N SER A 69 -4.35 3.86 4.23
CA SER A 69 -4.53 2.42 4.31
C SER A 69 -3.78 1.80 5.49
N LEU A 70 -2.54 2.26 5.77
CA LEU A 70 -1.75 1.80 6.91
C LEU A 70 -2.31 2.25 8.27
N ASN A 71 -3.16 3.28 8.29
CA ASN A 71 -3.85 3.70 9.50
C ASN A 71 -5.07 2.81 9.84
N TRP A 72 -5.77 2.32 8.80
CA TRP A 72 -6.99 1.53 8.96
C TRP A 72 -6.79 0.01 8.81
N ILE A 73 -5.57 -0.43 8.47
CA ILE A 73 -5.25 -1.85 8.26
C ILE A 73 -5.18 -2.59 9.60
N HIS A 74 -5.82 -3.76 9.66
CA HIS A 74 -5.73 -4.66 10.81
C HIS A 74 -4.57 -5.64 10.59
N ILE A 75 -3.50 -5.52 11.39
CA ILE A 75 -2.33 -6.40 11.39
C ILE A 75 -2.09 -6.89 12.81
N TYR A 76 -2.12 -8.21 13.03
CA TYR A 76 -1.87 -8.82 14.35
C TYR A 76 -0.45 -8.54 14.85
N LEU A 77 0.54 -8.50 13.94
CA LEU A 77 1.93 -8.27 14.28
C LEU A 77 2.21 -6.77 14.48
N ARG A 78 2.03 -6.26 15.70
CA ARG A 78 2.25 -4.84 16.03
C ARG A 78 3.62 -4.28 15.59
N PRO A 79 4.77 -5.02 15.75
CA PRO A 79 6.05 -4.54 15.24
C PRO A 79 6.05 -4.33 13.72
N LEU A 80 5.46 -5.25 12.97
CA LEU A 80 5.35 -5.13 11.51
C LEU A 80 4.53 -3.89 11.12
N HIS A 81 3.38 -3.67 11.77
CA HIS A 81 2.54 -2.50 11.51
C HIS A 81 3.31 -1.19 11.74
N LYS A 82 4.00 -1.07 12.89
CA LYS A 82 4.83 0.10 13.19
C LYS A 82 5.97 0.29 12.20
N MET A 83 6.62 -0.79 11.74
CA MET A 83 7.65 -0.71 10.70
C MET A 83 7.10 -0.19 9.37
N LEU A 84 5.92 -0.64 8.95
CA LEU A 84 5.31 -0.16 7.72
C LEU A 84 4.95 1.33 7.80
N GLN A 85 4.42 1.78 8.93
CA GLN A 85 4.16 3.20 9.19
C GLN A 85 5.45 4.02 9.18
N PHE A 86 6.52 3.52 9.81
CA PHE A 86 7.84 4.14 9.79
C PHE A 86 8.39 4.27 8.36
N PHE A 87 8.34 3.21 7.57
CA PHE A 87 8.77 3.24 6.18
C PHE A 87 7.95 4.23 5.34
N TRP A 88 6.64 4.27 5.55
CA TRP A 88 5.80 5.25 4.89
C TRP A 88 6.20 6.69 5.25
N VAL A 89 6.38 7.00 6.54
CA VAL A 89 6.81 8.33 7.01
C VAL A 89 8.17 8.70 6.42
N ALA A 90 9.15 7.79 6.50
CA ALA A 90 10.51 8.03 5.99
C ALA A 90 10.50 8.29 4.47
N GLY A 91 9.78 7.48 3.70
CA GLY A 91 9.67 7.66 2.26
C GLY A 91 8.88 8.90 1.87
N PHE A 92 7.85 9.29 2.63
CA PHE A 92 7.08 10.52 2.39
C PHE A 92 7.93 11.77 2.69
N ILE A 93 8.70 11.76 3.75
CA ILE A 93 9.68 12.82 4.03
C ILE A 93 10.72 12.90 2.91
N GLY A 94 11.26 11.77 2.44
CA GLY A 94 12.17 11.72 1.29
C GLY A 94 11.55 12.33 0.03
N LEU A 95 10.28 12.00 -0.26
CA LEU A 95 9.53 12.56 -1.38
C LEU A 95 9.39 14.09 -1.27
N ILE A 96 9.08 14.61 -0.07
CA ILE A 96 8.98 16.05 0.19
C ILE A 96 10.32 16.73 -0.03
N ILE A 97 11.41 16.21 0.55
CA ILE A 97 12.76 16.77 0.42
C ILE A 97 13.17 16.85 -1.06
N LEU A 98 13.00 15.76 -1.81
CA LEU A 98 13.34 15.74 -3.24
C LEU A 98 12.44 16.67 -4.05
N SER A 99 11.17 16.82 -3.68
CA SER A 99 10.25 17.77 -4.34
C SER A 99 10.69 19.22 -4.14
N PHE A 100 11.22 19.58 -2.97
CA PHE A 100 11.80 20.89 -2.73
C PHE A 100 13.15 21.07 -3.46
N TYR A 101 13.97 20.03 -3.54
CA TYR A 101 15.31 20.10 -4.14
C TYR A 101 15.27 20.23 -5.67
N PHE A 102 14.45 19.43 -6.36
CA PHE A 102 14.36 19.41 -7.82
C PHE A 102 13.23 20.26 -8.39
N GLY A 103 12.29 20.67 -7.54
CA GLY A 103 11.00 21.15 -7.95
C GLY A 103 10.05 20.02 -8.39
N PRO A 104 8.75 20.12 -8.12
CA PRO A 104 7.82 19.01 -8.34
C PRO A 104 7.79 18.46 -9.77
N LYS A 105 7.87 19.34 -10.78
CA LYS A 105 7.80 18.97 -12.19
C LYS A 105 9.01 18.15 -12.67
N ASN A 106 10.18 18.36 -12.06
CA ASN A 106 11.42 17.68 -12.43
C ASN A 106 11.72 16.47 -11.55
N LEU A 107 10.97 16.26 -10.48
CA LEU A 107 11.17 15.21 -9.49
C LEU A 107 11.34 13.84 -10.15
N LEU A 108 10.35 13.42 -10.93
CA LEU A 108 10.30 12.06 -11.49
C LEU A 108 11.37 11.86 -12.59
N SER A 109 11.65 12.90 -13.37
CA SER A 109 12.76 12.84 -14.36
C SER A 109 14.12 12.63 -13.66
N ASN A 110 14.36 13.35 -12.55
CA ASN A 110 15.60 13.20 -11.79
C ASN A 110 15.67 11.84 -11.08
N LEU A 111 14.58 11.33 -10.54
CA LEU A 111 14.52 9.99 -9.98
C LEU A 111 14.84 8.91 -11.01
N ASN A 112 14.35 9.05 -12.24
CA ASN A 112 14.63 8.12 -13.32
C ASN A 112 16.11 8.17 -13.78
N ASN A 113 16.72 9.36 -13.80
CA ASN A 113 18.09 9.56 -14.27
C ASN A 113 19.15 9.25 -13.22
N GLN A 114 18.81 9.34 -11.94
CA GLN A 114 19.75 9.17 -10.84
C GLN A 114 19.23 8.14 -9.84
N SER A 115 19.69 6.90 -10.00
CA SER A 115 19.20 5.75 -9.23
C SER A 115 19.36 5.89 -7.71
N LEU A 116 20.36 6.64 -7.23
CA LEU A 116 20.60 6.86 -5.80
C LEU A 116 19.42 7.56 -5.08
N PHE A 117 18.66 8.41 -5.79
CA PHE A 117 17.49 9.06 -5.20
C PHE A 117 16.34 8.09 -4.91
N THR A 118 16.41 6.88 -5.49
CA THR A 118 15.50 5.77 -5.12
C THR A 118 15.61 5.44 -3.63
N LEU A 119 16.75 5.64 -2.99
CA LEU A 119 16.90 5.43 -1.54
C LEU A 119 16.01 6.35 -0.72
N ALA A 120 15.74 7.56 -1.18
CA ALA A 120 14.90 8.51 -0.45
C ALA A 120 13.41 8.15 -0.51
N ILE A 121 12.93 7.62 -1.65
CA ILE A 121 11.52 7.21 -1.82
C ILE A 121 11.32 5.70 -1.66
N GLY A 122 12.39 4.92 -1.64
CA GLY A 122 12.36 3.46 -1.51
C GLY A 122 11.57 2.97 -0.30
N PRO A 123 11.71 3.61 0.88
CA PRO A 123 10.91 3.24 2.04
C PRO A 123 9.39 3.34 1.81
N LEU A 124 8.89 4.31 1.02
CA LEU A 124 7.49 4.40 0.64
C LEU A 124 7.02 3.14 -0.08
N PHE A 125 7.82 2.67 -1.03
CA PHE A 125 7.52 1.45 -1.79
C PHE A 125 7.76 0.17 -0.97
N ALA A 126 8.67 0.20 0.03
CA ALA A 126 8.80 -0.89 0.99
C ALA A 126 7.53 -1.03 1.84
N ALA A 127 6.91 0.08 2.25
CA ALA A 127 5.61 0.07 2.92
C ALA A 127 4.51 -0.49 2.01
N LEU A 128 4.50 -0.14 0.71
CA LEU A 128 3.58 -0.69 -0.29
C LEU A 128 3.79 -2.20 -0.46
N THR A 129 5.03 -2.66 -0.52
CA THR A 129 5.38 -4.08 -0.57
C THR A 129 4.87 -4.82 0.66
N GLY A 130 5.00 -4.23 1.84
CA GLY A 130 4.50 -4.80 3.09
C GLY A 130 2.97 -4.89 3.15
N LEU A 131 2.26 -3.92 2.56
CA LEU A 131 0.81 -4.02 2.37
C LEU A 131 0.47 -5.21 1.45
N GLY A 132 1.18 -5.38 0.33
CA GLY A 132 1.03 -6.54 -0.55
C GLY A 132 1.31 -7.86 0.18
N PHE A 133 2.39 -7.91 0.97
CA PHE A 133 2.73 -9.09 1.76
C PHE A 133 1.61 -9.47 2.75
N LYS A 134 1.04 -8.50 3.47
CA LYS A 134 -0.11 -8.75 4.37
C LYS A 134 -1.31 -9.32 3.61
N GLU A 135 -1.64 -8.74 2.47
CA GLU A 135 -2.77 -9.21 1.66
C GLU A 135 -2.54 -10.62 1.11
N PHE A 136 -1.30 -10.95 0.74
CA PHE A 136 -0.93 -12.30 0.35
C PHE A 136 -1.05 -13.26 1.53
N PHE A 137 -0.48 -12.91 2.68
CA PHE A 137 -0.45 -13.78 3.86
C PHE A 137 -1.86 -14.10 4.37
N CYS A 138 -2.72 -13.07 4.45
CA CYS A 138 -4.08 -13.23 4.97
C CYS A 138 -5.05 -13.88 3.97
N PHE A 139 -4.92 -13.60 2.66
CA PHE A 139 -5.93 -13.96 1.68
C PHE A 139 -5.41 -14.82 0.52
N ARG A 140 -4.11 -15.13 0.49
CA ARG A 140 -3.43 -15.93 -0.55
C ARG A 140 -3.72 -15.45 -1.98
N ARG A 141 -3.86 -14.14 -2.17
CA ARG A 141 -4.20 -13.56 -3.46
C ARG A 141 -3.01 -13.48 -4.39
N PRO A 142 -3.11 -13.99 -5.64
CA PRO A 142 -1.99 -14.00 -6.58
C PRO A 142 -1.52 -12.60 -6.96
N GLU A 143 -2.44 -11.62 -7.08
CA GLU A 143 -2.10 -10.22 -7.34
C GLU A 143 -1.23 -9.62 -6.23
N ALA A 144 -1.41 -10.03 -4.98
CA ALA A 144 -0.60 -9.60 -3.86
C ALA A 144 0.80 -10.21 -3.88
N ILE A 145 0.95 -11.46 -4.34
CA ILE A 145 2.27 -12.09 -4.56
C ILE A 145 3.06 -11.28 -5.58
N GLY A 146 2.44 -11.00 -6.74
CA GLY A 146 3.07 -10.22 -7.79
C GLY A 146 3.54 -8.86 -7.29
N LEU A 147 2.69 -8.13 -6.56
CA LEU A 147 3.03 -6.85 -5.96
C LEU A 147 4.24 -6.96 -5.01
N THR A 148 4.24 -7.97 -4.14
CA THR A 148 5.31 -8.19 -3.15
C THR A 148 6.67 -8.50 -3.79
N ILE A 149 6.70 -9.09 -4.97
CA ILE A 149 7.94 -9.44 -5.68
C ILE A 149 8.35 -8.32 -6.65
N LEU A 150 7.43 -7.84 -7.49
CA LEU A 150 7.75 -6.94 -8.60
C LEU A 150 8.18 -5.55 -8.14
N VAL A 151 7.58 -5.01 -7.07
CA VAL A 151 7.95 -3.69 -6.54
C VAL A 151 9.39 -3.67 -6.05
N PRO A 152 9.85 -4.58 -5.15
CA PRO A 152 11.25 -4.62 -4.75
C PRO A 152 12.19 -4.91 -5.93
N CYS A 153 11.83 -5.80 -6.86
CA CYS A 153 12.64 -6.07 -8.05
C CYS A 153 12.84 -4.82 -8.90
N ALA A 154 11.80 -4.02 -9.11
CA ALA A 154 11.89 -2.78 -9.87
C ALA A 154 12.82 -1.78 -9.18
N LEU A 155 12.65 -1.57 -7.87
CA LEU A 155 13.43 -0.57 -7.12
C LEU A 155 14.88 -0.98 -6.93
N LEU A 156 15.13 -2.22 -6.54
CA LEU A 156 16.50 -2.74 -6.37
C LEU A 156 17.21 -2.85 -7.71
N GLY A 157 16.51 -3.24 -8.77
CA GLY A 157 17.05 -3.28 -10.13
C GLY A 157 17.40 -1.89 -10.66
N HIS A 158 16.60 -0.86 -10.32
CA HIS A 158 16.91 0.53 -10.65
C HIS A 158 18.08 1.05 -9.82
N LEU A 159 18.06 0.84 -8.49
CA LEU A 159 19.11 1.29 -7.58
C LEU A 159 20.49 0.71 -7.94
N SER A 160 20.53 -0.61 -8.23
CA SER A 160 21.75 -1.31 -8.64
C SER A 160 22.17 -1.07 -10.09
N GLN A 161 21.36 -0.35 -10.86
CA GLN A 161 21.53 -0.11 -12.31
C GLN A 161 21.55 -1.39 -13.16
N LEU A 162 21.05 -2.50 -12.61
CA LEU A 162 20.90 -3.76 -13.34
C LEU A 162 19.75 -3.73 -14.35
N LEU A 163 18.70 -2.96 -14.05
CA LEU A 163 17.55 -2.79 -14.92
C LEU A 163 17.57 -1.41 -15.58
N LYS A 164 17.31 -1.41 -16.89
CA LYS A 164 17.09 -0.17 -17.65
C LYS A 164 15.76 0.47 -17.24
N GLY A 165 15.64 1.79 -17.38
CA GLY A 165 14.44 2.54 -17.01
C GLY A 165 13.14 1.99 -17.62
N GLU A 166 13.17 1.49 -18.87
CA GLU A 166 12.02 0.87 -19.49
C GLU A 166 11.55 -0.41 -18.78
N ALA A 167 12.50 -1.26 -18.37
CA ALA A 167 12.18 -2.48 -17.60
C ALA A 167 11.62 -2.14 -16.21
N VAL A 168 12.20 -1.15 -15.53
CA VAL A 168 11.70 -0.64 -14.25
C VAL A 168 10.26 -0.13 -14.40
N MET A 169 10.02 0.69 -15.43
CA MET A 169 8.69 1.24 -15.72
C MET A 169 7.66 0.14 -15.99
N THR A 170 8.06 -0.89 -16.75
CA THR A 170 7.18 -2.04 -17.05
C THR A 170 6.82 -2.81 -15.77
N LEU A 171 7.80 -3.09 -14.90
CA LEU A 171 7.57 -3.77 -13.62
C LEU A 171 6.65 -2.96 -12.71
N LEU A 172 6.85 -1.64 -12.62
CA LEU A 172 6.00 -0.75 -11.84
C LEU A 172 4.58 -0.67 -12.42
N LEU A 173 4.44 -0.64 -13.75
CA LEU A 173 3.14 -0.63 -14.40
C LEU A 173 2.35 -1.92 -14.11
N ILE A 174 3.00 -3.07 -14.23
CA ILE A 174 2.38 -4.36 -13.86
C ILE A 174 1.99 -4.33 -12.38
N SER A 175 2.88 -3.86 -11.49
CA SER A 175 2.60 -3.76 -10.06
C SER A 175 1.40 -2.85 -9.76
N SER A 176 1.29 -1.72 -10.46
CA SER A 176 0.16 -0.80 -10.27
C SER A 176 -1.17 -1.41 -10.71
N PHE A 177 -1.17 -2.16 -11.81
CA PHE A 177 -2.33 -2.90 -12.28
C PHE A 177 -2.74 -4.00 -11.28
N LEU A 178 -1.77 -4.74 -10.73
CA LEU A 178 -2.03 -5.75 -9.70
C LEU A 178 -2.60 -5.13 -8.41
N LEU A 179 -2.07 -3.98 -7.98
CA LEU A 179 -2.58 -3.25 -6.82
C LEU A 179 -4.02 -2.76 -7.05
N LEU A 180 -4.31 -2.23 -8.23
CA LEU A 180 -5.65 -1.78 -8.59
C LEU A 180 -6.63 -2.97 -8.61
N THR A 181 -6.22 -4.09 -9.19
CA THR A 181 -7.02 -5.33 -9.21
C THR A 181 -7.29 -5.84 -7.78
N LEU A 182 -6.26 -5.85 -6.93
CA LEU A 182 -6.39 -6.20 -5.52
C LEU A 182 -7.41 -5.30 -4.82
N ALA A 183 -7.29 -3.99 -5.00
CA ALA A 183 -8.17 -2.99 -4.40
C ALA A 183 -9.64 -3.19 -4.81
N LEU A 184 -9.91 -3.37 -6.10
CA LEU A 184 -11.26 -3.61 -6.62
C LEU A 184 -11.88 -4.91 -6.08
N ARG A 185 -11.10 -6.00 -6.05
CA ARG A 185 -11.57 -7.29 -5.54
C ARG A 185 -11.89 -7.27 -4.05
N LYS A 186 -11.34 -6.34 -3.27
CA LYS A 186 -11.67 -6.21 -1.83
C LYS A 186 -13.12 -5.81 -1.59
N PHE A 187 -13.74 -5.06 -2.50
CA PHE A 187 -15.14 -4.66 -2.33
C PHE A 187 -16.14 -5.82 -2.46
N GLY A 188 -15.72 -6.93 -3.08
CA GLY A 188 -16.52 -8.17 -3.14
C GLY A 188 -16.35 -9.12 -1.95
N MET A 189 -15.56 -8.72 -0.93
CA MET A 189 -15.32 -9.55 0.25
C MET A 189 -16.23 -9.13 1.42
N ASP A 190 -16.52 -10.09 2.32
CA ASP A 190 -17.15 -9.75 3.60
C ASP A 190 -16.20 -8.86 4.44
N ALA A 191 -16.78 -7.94 5.21
CA ALA A 191 -16.00 -7.05 6.10
C ALA A 191 -15.29 -7.84 7.21
N GLY A 192 -15.91 -8.93 7.70
CA GLY A 192 -15.32 -9.80 8.70
C GLY A 192 -13.98 -10.38 8.32
N ALA A 193 -13.78 -10.69 7.05
CA ALA A 193 -12.51 -11.21 6.54
C ALA A 193 -11.36 -10.20 6.67
N ASP A 194 -11.61 -8.91 6.48
CA ASP A 194 -10.59 -7.85 6.61
C ASP A 194 -10.25 -7.52 8.07
N VAL A 195 -11.22 -7.64 8.99
CA VAL A 195 -11.02 -7.47 10.44
C VAL A 195 -10.17 -8.61 10.99
N GLY A 196 -10.49 -9.84 10.60
CA GLY A 196 -9.88 -11.05 11.13
C GLY A 196 -10.36 -11.39 12.54
N ASP A 197 -9.63 -12.27 13.23
CA ASP A 197 -9.96 -12.74 14.58
C ASP A 197 -9.56 -11.72 15.66
N LYS A 198 -10.53 -10.98 16.18
CA LYS A 198 -10.30 -9.96 17.22
C LYS A 198 -9.88 -10.55 18.56
N SER A 199 -10.19 -11.81 18.86
CA SER A 199 -9.76 -12.46 20.10
C SER A 199 -8.24 -12.53 20.25
N VAL A 200 -7.51 -12.56 19.11
CA VAL A 200 -6.05 -12.50 19.09
C VAL A 200 -5.54 -11.14 19.59
N PHE A 201 -6.17 -10.03 19.20
CA PHE A 201 -5.78 -8.69 19.68
C PHE A 201 -6.03 -8.56 21.18
N GLU A 202 -7.19 -9.00 21.66
CA GLU A 202 -7.55 -8.96 23.08
C GLU A 202 -6.57 -9.81 23.93
N TYR A 203 -6.19 -10.99 23.43
CA TYR A 203 -5.18 -11.83 24.07
C TYR A 203 -3.81 -11.12 24.15
N LEU A 204 -3.38 -10.48 23.06
CA LEU A 204 -2.09 -9.76 23.00
C LEU A 204 -2.08 -8.47 23.83
N ASP A 205 -3.24 -7.90 24.15
CA ASP A 205 -3.37 -6.72 25.01
C ASP A 205 -3.31 -7.07 26.51
N ASN A 206 -3.68 -8.31 26.87
CA ASN A 206 -3.76 -8.77 28.23
C ASN A 206 -2.50 -9.54 28.70
N ASN A 207 -1.53 -9.83 27.81
CA ASN A 207 -0.27 -10.51 28.07
C ASN A 207 0.91 -9.74 27.51
#